data_6a7ba4678783cba71b0ac6d55c5147e3
#
_entry.id   6a7ba4678783cba71b0ac6d55c5147e3
#
_cell.length_a   1.000
_cell.length_b   1.000
_cell.length_c   1.000
_cell.angle_alpha   90.00
_cell.angle_beta   90.00
_cell.angle_gamma   90.00
#
_symmetry.space_group_name_H-M   'P 1'
#
loop_
_entity.id
_entity.type
_entity.pdbx_description
1 polymer ?
#
loop_
_entity_poly.entity_id
_entity_poly.type
_entity_poly.pdbx_seq_one_letter_code
_entity_poly.pdbx_strand_id
1 'polypeptide(L)'
;VVIPLVERWVDQPYRPGVVLIGNGAQTIHPVAGQGLNLALRGVSLLVDALRTQQPDDAVKTAFSQWRMNRDATRLASSSLEALFDRELFPRKLFTSLGMAFGDQSLWLKRKIAEAGMGVIS
;
A
#
# COMPACT_ATOMS: atom_id res chain seq x y z
N VAL A 1 5.15 27.65 -0.24
CA VAL A 1 6.04 26.62 0.33
C VAL A 1 5.92 25.38 -0.51
N VAL A 2 7.00 24.90 -1.13
CA VAL A 2 7.05 23.65 -1.88
C VAL A 2 7.57 22.58 -0.91
N ILE A 3 6.75 21.56 -0.64
CA ILE A 3 7.13 20.44 0.20
C ILE A 3 7.51 19.29 -0.73
N PRO A 4 8.75 18.78 -0.73
CA PRO A 4 9.12 17.64 -1.55
C PRO A 4 8.39 16.39 -1.08
N LEU A 5 7.74 15.69 -2.01
CA LEU A 5 7.12 14.40 -1.76
C LEU A 5 8.21 13.32 -1.85
N VAL A 6 8.70 12.90 -0.70
CA VAL A 6 9.78 11.90 -0.62
C VAL A 6 9.25 10.65 0.08
N GLU A 7 9.44 9.50 -0.54
CA GLU A 7 9.21 8.22 0.13
C GLU A 7 10.25 8.01 1.23
N ARG A 8 9.79 7.62 2.40
CA ARG A 8 10.63 7.32 3.55
C ARG A 8 10.06 6.13 4.31
N TRP A 9 10.92 5.29 4.84
CA TRP A 9 10.54 4.20 5.74
C TRP A 9 11.64 3.93 6.74
N VAL A 10 11.24 3.38 7.87
CA VAL A 10 12.15 2.91 8.92
C VAL A 10 12.35 1.40 8.73
N ASP A 11 13.60 0.96 8.64
CA ASP A 11 13.91 -0.47 8.42
C ASP A 11 13.51 -1.34 9.61
N GLN A 12 13.66 -0.81 10.81
CA GLN A 12 13.28 -1.45 12.05
C GLN A 12 12.38 -0.53 12.88
N PRO A 13 11.03 -0.51 12.62
CA PRO A 13 10.11 0.41 13.27
C PRO A 13 9.71 -0.02 14.68
N TYR A 14 10.40 -0.94 15.30
CA TYR A 14 10.13 -1.40 16.66
C TYR A 14 11.39 -1.61 17.46
N ARG A 15 11.26 -1.40 18.78
CA ARG A 15 12.22 -1.75 19.82
C ARG A 15 11.46 -2.26 21.05
N PRO A 16 12.09 -2.88 22.05
CA PRO A 16 11.42 -3.29 23.27
C PRO A 16 10.60 -2.15 23.87
N GLY A 17 9.28 -2.35 24.01
CA GLY A 17 8.34 -1.37 24.55
C GLY A 17 7.88 -0.25 23.62
N VAL A 18 8.39 -0.16 22.37
CA VAL A 18 8.02 0.90 21.42
C VAL A 18 7.85 0.35 20.02
N VAL A 19 6.78 0.75 19.34
CA VAL A 19 6.54 0.49 17.93
C VAL A 19 6.10 1.75 17.21
N LEU A 20 6.68 2.03 16.03
CA LEU A 20 6.26 3.10 15.15
C LEU A 20 5.18 2.59 14.20
N ILE A 21 4.12 3.36 14.00
CA ILE A 21 3.00 3.04 13.10
C ILE A 21 2.69 4.22 12.18
N GLY A 22 1.96 3.94 11.10
CA GLY A 22 1.53 4.96 10.16
C GLY A 22 2.68 5.75 9.56
N ASN A 23 2.54 7.07 9.45
CA ASN A 23 3.56 7.95 8.89
C ASN A 23 4.86 8.00 9.71
N GLY A 24 4.83 7.61 10.99
CA GLY A 24 6.03 7.46 11.80
C GLY A 24 6.92 6.29 11.34
N ALA A 25 6.31 5.24 10.79
CA ALA A 25 7.01 4.08 10.26
C ALA A 25 7.36 4.23 8.78
N GLN A 26 6.50 4.93 8.02
CA GLN A 26 6.66 5.09 6.57
C GLN A 26 5.88 6.28 6.02
N THR A 27 6.43 6.87 4.97
CA THR A 27 5.73 7.80 4.08
C THR A 27 5.86 7.27 2.66
N ILE A 28 4.75 7.00 1.99
CA ILE A 28 4.74 6.56 0.58
C ILE A 28 4.25 7.69 -0.33
N HIS A 29 4.61 7.59 -1.60
CA HIS A 29 4.20 8.59 -2.60
C HIS A 29 2.67 8.63 -2.73
N PRO A 30 2.04 9.81 -2.77
CA PRO A 30 0.58 9.98 -2.72
C PRO A 30 -0.15 9.58 -4.01
N VAL A 31 0.55 9.19 -5.08
CA VAL A 31 -0.02 8.90 -6.42
C VAL A 31 -1.20 7.94 -6.35
N ALA A 32 -1.15 6.94 -5.49
CA ALA A 32 -2.24 5.97 -5.37
C ALA A 32 -3.20 6.26 -4.21
N GLY A 33 -3.03 7.34 -3.44
CA GLY A 33 -3.87 7.64 -2.26
C GLY A 33 -3.85 6.56 -1.16
N GLN A 34 -2.90 5.64 -1.20
CA GLN A 34 -2.89 4.41 -0.39
C GLN A 34 -2.23 4.57 1.00
N GLY A 35 -1.66 5.73 1.30
CA GLY A 35 -0.92 5.96 2.55
C GLY A 35 -1.73 5.68 3.81
N LEU A 36 -2.96 6.18 3.86
CA LEU A 36 -3.86 5.94 5.00
C LEU A 36 -4.27 4.47 5.11
N ASN A 37 -4.62 3.84 3.98
CA ASN A 37 -5.04 2.43 3.96
C ASN A 37 -3.92 1.52 4.45
N LEU A 38 -2.68 1.77 4.01
CA LEU A 38 -1.52 1.01 4.45
C LEU A 38 -1.22 1.23 5.96
N ALA A 39 -1.40 2.46 6.45
CA ALA A 39 -1.26 2.77 7.87
C ALA A 39 -2.30 2.04 8.72
N LEU A 40 -3.57 2.09 8.35
CA LEU A 40 -4.66 1.40 9.04
C LEU A 40 -4.47 -0.12 9.01
N ARG A 41 -4.04 -0.68 7.89
CA ARG A 41 -3.73 -2.10 7.78
C ARG A 41 -2.59 -2.51 8.72
N GLY A 42 -1.53 -1.70 8.82
CA GLY A 42 -0.45 -1.93 9.78
C GLY A 42 -0.94 -1.97 11.23
N VAL A 43 -1.84 -1.09 11.60
CA VAL A 43 -2.47 -1.09 12.92
C VAL A 43 -3.31 -2.35 13.13
N SER A 44 -4.15 -2.74 12.16
CA SER A 44 -4.96 -3.96 12.25
C SER A 44 -4.11 -5.21 12.44
N LEU A 45 -3.06 -5.37 11.65
CA LEU A 45 -2.13 -6.49 11.77
C LEU A 45 -1.48 -6.56 13.16
N LEU A 46 -1.09 -5.43 13.71
CA LEU A 46 -0.51 -5.36 15.05
C LEU A 46 -1.53 -5.73 16.12
N VAL A 47 -2.76 -5.22 16.04
CA VAL A 47 -3.82 -5.53 17.00
C VAL A 47 -4.16 -7.03 16.97
N ASP A 48 -4.30 -7.60 15.77
CA ASP A 48 -4.63 -9.01 15.61
C ASP A 48 -3.50 -9.93 16.15
N ALA A 49 -2.26 -9.57 15.90
CA ALA A 49 -1.11 -10.32 16.44
C ALA A 49 -1.03 -10.22 17.98
N LEU A 50 -1.27 -9.04 18.55
CA LEU A 50 -1.26 -8.82 20.02
C LEU A 50 -2.37 -9.58 20.75
N ARG A 51 -3.45 -9.97 20.08
CA ARG A 51 -4.51 -10.80 20.68
C ARG A 51 -4.12 -12.24 20.89
N THR A 52 -3.13 -12.74 20.12
CA THR A 52 -2.79 -14.17 20.07
C THR A 52 -1.36 -14.48 20.47
N GLN A 53 -0.48 -13.48 20.53
CA GLN A 53 0.95 -13.65 20.73
C GLN A 53 1.45 -12.73 21.84
N GLN A 54 2.63 -13.09 22.39
CA GLN A 54 3.36 -12.18 23.28
C GLN A 54 3.80 -10.91 22.53
N PRO A 55 3.90 -9.74 23.21
CA PRO A 55 4.11 -8.46 22.56
C PRO A 55 5.30 -8.42 21.58
N ASP A 56 6.44 -8.99 21.95
CA ASP A 56 7.63 -8.98 21.09
C ASP A 56 7.46 -9.83 19.82
N ASP A 57 6.79 -10.97 19.91
CA ASP A 57 6.54 -11.84 18.75
C ASP A 57 5.41 -11.28 17.88
N ALA A 58 4.38 -10.70 18.51
CA ALA A 58 3.30 -10.00 17.82
C ALA A 58 3.84 -8.88 16.92
N VAL A 59 4.74 -8.06 17.45
CA VAL A 59 5.37 -6.97 16.70
C VAL A 59 6.17 -7.48 15.51
N LYS A 60 6.98 -8.55 15.68
CA LYS A 60 7.75 -9.16 14.59
C LYS A 60 6.83 -9.71 13.50
N THR A 61 5.77 -10.43 13.89
CA THR A 61 4.79 -11.00 12.95
C THR A 61 4.07 -9.92 12.17
N ALA A 62 3.51 -8.94 12.87
CA ALA A 62 2.82 -7.81 12.25
C ALA A 62 3.73 -7.03 11.30
N PHE A 63 4.99 -6.81 11.70
CA PHE A 63 5.95 -6.10 10.88
C PHE A 63 6.34 -6.86 9.60
N SER A 64 6.52 -8.18 9.66
CA SER A 64 6.82 -8.97 8.47
C SER A 64 5.69 -8.90 7.43
N GLN A 65 4.44 -9.06 7.87
CA GLN A 65 3.26 -8.96 7.02
C GLN A 65 3.06 -7.53 6.46
N TRP A 66 3.28 -6.53 7.30
CA TRP A 66 3.21 -5.13 6.89
C TRP A 66 4.26 -4.79 5.83
N ARG A 67 5.51 -5.29 5.96
CA ARG A 67 6.57 -5.13 4.95
C ARG A 67 6.14 -5.67 3.59
N MET A 68 5.60 -6.89 3.56
CA MET A 68 5.09 -7.48 2.31
C MET A 68 4.01 -6.61 1.66
N ASN A 69 3.06 -6.11 2.46
CA ASN A 69 1.99 -5.24 1.97
C ASN A 69 2.52 -3.90 1.44
N ARG A 70 3.47 -3.30 2.15
CA ARG A 70 4.16 -2.07 1.74
C ARG A 70 4.87 -2.26 0.40
N ASP A 71 5.66 -3.31 0.28
CA ASP A 71 6.47 -3.57 -0.91
C ASP A 71 5.58 -3.87 -2.12
N ALA A 72 4.47 -4.59 -1.93
CA ALA A 72 3.45 -4.81 -2.97
C ALA A 72 2.77 -3.49 -3.40
N THR A 73 2.39 -2.64 -2.44
CA THR A 73 1.79 -1.32 -2.73
C THR A 73 2.77 -0.42 -3.47
N ARG A 74 4.03 -0.41 -3.06
CA ARG A 74 5.10 0.36 -3.69
C ARG A 74 5.33 -0.09 -5.13
N LEU A 75 5.41 -1.39 -5.37
CA LEU A 75 5.57 -1.95 -6.71
C LEU A 75 4.38 -1.58 -7.61
N ALA A 76 3.15 -1.66 -7.12
CA ALA A 76 1.96 -1.25 -7.85
C ALA A 76 2.00 0.25 -8.19
N SER A 77 2.36 1.10 -7.23
CA SER A 77 2.47 2.56 -7.45
C SER A 77 3.54 2.92 -8.47
N SER A 78 4.74 2.34 -8.36
CA SER A 78 5.83 2.59 -9.31
C SER A 78 5.52 2.06 -10.72
N SER A 79 4.77 0.96 -10.83
CA SER A 79 4.31 0.45 -12.11
C SER A 79 3.30 1.39 -12.77
N LEU A 80 2.39 1.99 -11.98
CA LEU A 80 1.47 3.02 -12.46
C LEU A 80 2.22 4.27 -12.92
N GLU A 81 3.17 4.77 -12.13
CA GLU A 81 4.00 5.91 -12.52
C GLU A 81 4.73 5.66 -13.84
N ALA A 82 5.36 4.49 -13.99
CA ALA A 82 6.07 4.12 -15.22
C ALA A 82 5.13 4.01 -16.44
N LEU A 83 3.86 3.62 -16.25
CA LEU A 83 2.86 3.60 -17.31
C LEU A 83 2.45 5.01 -17.75
N PHE A 84 2.40 5.96 -16.81
CA PHE A 84 2.03 7.35 -17.10
C PHE A 84 3.19 8.20 -17.60
N ASP A 85 4.43 7.86 -17.26
CA ASP A 85 5.64 8.62 -17.60
C ASP A 85 6.21 8.27 -19.00
N ARG A 86 5.83 7.15 -19.58
CA ARG A 86 6.27 6.77 -20.93
C ARG A 86 5.44 7.52 -21.99
N GLU A 87 6.07 8.51 -22.61
CA GLU A 87 5.58 9.19 -23.82
C GLU A 87 5.33 8.27 -25.03
N LEU A 88 5.72 6.99 -24.94
CA LEU A 88 5.73 6.01 -26.02
C LEU A 88 4.38 5.31 -26.29
N PHE A 89 3.38 5.48 -25.41
CA PHE A 89 2.07 4.88 -25.65
C PHE A 89 1.01 5.95 -25.85
N PRO A 90 0.14 5.83 -26.87
CA PRO A 90 -0.98 6.75 -27.05
C PRO A 90 -1.92 6.64 -25.85
N ARG A 91 -1.77 7.58 -24.90
CA ARG A 91 -2.56 7.69 -23.64
C ARG A 91 -4.05 7.48 -23.87
N LYS A 92 -4.57 8.00 -25.01
CA LYS A 92 -5.99 7.88 -25.39
C LYS A 92 -6.42 6.44 -25.65
N LEU A 93 -5.55 5.59 -26.20
CA LEU A 93 -5.89 4.20 -26.53
C LEU A 93 -5.93 3.34 -25.26
N PHE A 94 -5.00 3.55 -24.32
CA PHE A 94 -4.93 2.78 -23.07
C PHE A 94 -6.04 3.16 -22.08
N THR A 95 -6.37 4.45 -21.99
CA THR A 95 -7.47 4.90 -21.13
C THR A 95 -8.83 4.48 -21.70
N SER A 96 -9.03 4.55 -23.00
CA SER A 96 -10.31 4.14 -23.62
C SER A 96 -10.50 2.62 -23.59
N LEU A 97 -9.45 1.84 -23.86
CA LEU A 97 -9.52 0.37 -23.76
C LEU A 97 -9.62 -0.07 -22.30
N GLY A 98 -8.84 0.51 -21.39
CA GLY A 98 -8.89 0.19 -19.96
C GLY A 98 -10.24 0.51 -19.33
N MET A 99 -10.87 1.63 -19.70
CA MET A 99 -12.22 1.96 -19.25
C MET A 99 -13.29 1.08 -19.90
N ALA A 100 -13.19 0.79 -21.21
CA ALA A 100 -14.13 -0.07 -21.92
C ALA A 100 -14.11 -1.52 -21.41
N PHE A 101 -12.92 -2.08 -21.18
CA PHE A 101 -12.78 -3.42 -20.57
C PHE A 101 -13.16 -3.44 -19.08
N GLY A 102 -12.79 -2.40 -18.32
CA GLY A 102 -13.15 -2.25 -16.92
C GLY A 102 -14.66 -2.13 -16.72
N ASP A 103 -15.37 -1.49 -17.66
CA ASP A 103 -16.80 -1.25 -17.53
C ASP A 103 -17.65 -2.51 -17.77
N GLN A 104 -17.17 -3.44 -18.57
CA GLN A 104 -17.86 -4.68 -18.89
C GLN A 104 -17.63 -5.81 -17.87
N SER A 105 -16.63 -5.69 -16.99
CA SER A 105 -16.28 -6.74 -16.05
C SER A 105 -16.56 -6.33 -14.60
N LEU A 106 -17.76 -6.66 -14.10
CA LEU A 106 -18.10 -6.50 -12.67
C LEU A 106 -17.11 -7.20 -11.74
N TRP A 107 -16.59 -8.34 -12.17
CA TRP A 107 -15.57 -9.11 -11.42
C TRP A 107 -14.26 -8.32 -11.30
N LEU A 108 -13.79 -7.70 -12.37
CA LEU A 108 -12.56 -6.90 -12.36
C LEU A 108 -12.71 -5.65 -11.48
N LYS A 109 -13.86 -4.95 -11.57
CA LYS A 109 -14.19 -3.82 -10.69
C LYS A 109 -14.17 -4.22 -9.23
N ARG A 110 -14.74 -5.37 -8.90
CA ARG A 110 -14.78 -5.90 -7.54
C ARG A 110 -13.38 -6.24 -7.04
N LYS A 111 -12.55 -6.91 -7.84
CA LYS A 111 -11.16 -7.24 -7.52
C LYS A 111 -10.28 -5.99 -7.34
N ILE A 112 -10.44 -4.97 -8.19
CA ILE A 112 -9.73 -3.70 -8.05
C ILE A 112 -10.18 -2.96 -6.80
N ALA A 113 -11.49 -2.95 -6.49
CA ALA A 113 -12.02 -2.35 -5.28
C ALA A 113 -11.55 -3.09 -4.02
N GLU A 114 -11.57 -4.42 -4.00
CA GLU A 114 -11.06 -5.26 -2.91
C GLU A 114 -9.56 -5.02 -2.68
N ALA A 115 -8.77 -4.97 -3.75
CA ALA A 115 -7.33 -4.64 -3.67
C ALA A 115 -7.10 -3.22 -3.16
N GLY A 116 -7.88 -2.24 -3.64
CA GLY A 116 -7.80 -0.84 -3.21
C GLY A 116 -8.21 -0.64 -1.74
N MET A 117 -9.18 -1.42 -1.26
CA MET A 117 -9.61 -1.42 0.14
C MET A 117 -8.72 -2.29 1.04
N GLY A 118 -7.75 -3.00 0.48
CA GLY A 118 -6.86 -3.88 1.25
C GLY A 118 -7.52 -5.16 1.76
N VAL A 119 -8.68 -5.52 1.24
CA VAL A 119 -9.39 -6.76 1.55
C VAL A 119 -8.93 -7.83 0.56
N ILE A 120 -7.72 -8.32 0.74
CA ILE A 120 -7.25 -9.54 0.04
C ILE A 120 -7.39 -10.68 1.04
N SER A 121 -8.41 -11.49 0.86
CA SER A 121 -8.54 -12.80 1.50
C SER A 121 -7.77 -13.85 0.71
#